data_ff8ae993401c37179e1a8095226a8256
#
_entry.id   ff8ae993401c37179e1a8095226a8256
#
_cell.length_a   1.000
_cell.length_b   1.000
_cell.length_c   1.000
_cell.angle_alpha   90.00
_cell.angle_beta   90.00
_cell.angle_gamma   90.00
#
_symmetry.space_group_name_H-M   'P 1'
#
loop_
_entity.id
_entity.type
_entity.pdbx_description
1 polymer ?
#
loop_
_entity_poly.entity_id
_entity_poly.type
_entity_poly.pdbx_seq_one_letter_code
_entity_poly.pdbx_strand_id
1 'polypeptide(L)'
;LLQKRDLQKYTASLVADPARVVWILEDYRGLDEGDTAPLIALLQRAIDPSDTAISFRPMTALMDVASGSGPDRRAMIKQQAETALLGPHMNFSMHLETVDPSLDLGEEFREAPVSDVPTLVLSGTLDGRTYFESGQEATDGLSNRQTVIVENAGHNLFMLSPEVTGTIQDFMRGKVVDGRTITVGLPEF
;
A
#
# COMPACT_ATOMS: atom_id res chain seq x y z
N LEU A 1 -17.33 -13.44 -18.21
CA LEU A 1 -18.32 -13.06 -17.19
C LEU A 1 -17.55 -12.51 -16.00
N LEU A 2 -17.83 -11.24 -15.60
CA LEU A 2 -17.24 -10.62 -14.41
C LEU A 2 -17.70 -11.35 -13.15
N GLN A 3 -16.77 -11.56 -12.22
CA GLN A 3 -17.03 -12.18 -10.93
C GLN A 3 -16.69 -11.20 -9.80
N LYS A 4 -17.25 -11.40 -8.61
CA LYS A 4 -16.94 -10.61 -7.41
C LYS A 4 -15.43 -10.45 -7.19
N ARG A 5 -14.66 -11.52 -7.35
CA ARG A 5 -13.21 -11.52 -7.18
C ARG A 5 -12.49 -10.57 -8.15
N ASP A 6 -13.03 -10.37 -9.34
CA ASP A 6 -12.41 -9.48 -10.34
C ASP A 6 -12.57 -8.02 -9.91
N LEU A 7 -13.73 -7.65 -9.36
CA LEU A 7 -13.97 -6.35 -8.74
C LEU A 7 -13.11 -6.14 -7.49
N GLN A 8 -12.97 -7.15 -6.67
CA GLN A 8 -12.11 -7.09 -5.47
C GLN A 8 -10.65 -6.83 -5.84
N LYS A 9 -10.11 -7.54 -6.84
CA LYS A 9 -8.73 -7.33 -7.35
C LYS A 9 -8.56 -5.93 -7.96
N TYR A 10 -9.52 -5.52 -8.76
CA TYR A 10 -9.54 -4.19 -9.36
C TYR A 10 -9.44 -3.10 -8.29
N THR A 11 -10.37 -3.12 -7.34
CA THR A 11 -10.41 -2.13 -6.24
C THR A 11 -9.14 -2.16 -5.41
N ALA A 12 -8.64 -3.35 -5.04
CA ALA A 12 -7.42 -3.51 -4.27
C ALA A 12 -6.19 -2.90 -4.98
N SER A 13 -6.15 -2.95 -6.31
CA SER A 13 -5.03 -2.39 -7.09
C SER A 13 -5.00 -0.85 -7.12
N LEU A 14 -6.12 -0.19 -6.83
CA LEU A 14 -6.27 1.26 -6.94
C LEU A 14 -6.41 1.98 -5.60
N VAL A 15 -6.92 1.31 -4.57
CA VAL A 15 -7.31 1.94 -3.29
C VAL A 15 -6.15 2.56 -2.50
N ALA A 16 -4.91 2.22 -2.82
CA ALA A 16 -3.72 2.80 -2.18
C ALA A 16 -3.49 4.29 -2.55
N ASP A 17 -4.15 4.78 -3.60
CA ASP A 17 -3.99 6.14 -4.10
C ASP A 17 -5.36 6.83 -4.15
N PRO A 18 -5.62 7.87 -3.32
CA PRO A 18 -6.89 8.59 -3.30
C PRO A 18 -7.32 9.13 -4.66
N ALA A 19 -6.39 9.57 -5.51
CA ALA A 19 -6.70 10.06 -6.85
C ALA A 19 -7.33 8.97 -7.74
N ARG A 20 -7.08 7.71 -7.45
CA ARG A 20 -7.63 6.57 -8.22
C ARG A 20 -8.99 6.10 -7.72
N VAL A 21 -9.39 6.52 -6.53
CA VAL A 21 -10.72 6.18 -5.97
C VAL A 21 -11.83 6.75 -6.87
N VAL A 22 -11.61 7.90 -7.49
CA VAL A 22 -12.54 8.49 -8.48
C VAL A 22 -12.85 7.48 -9.59
N TRP A 23 -11.82 6.83 -10.15
CA TRP A 23 -11.99 5.84 -11.22
C TRP A 23 -12.79 4.62 -10.75
N ILE A 24 -12.55 4.16 -9.50
CA ILE A 24 -13.32 3.05 -8.91
C ILE A 24 -14.80 3.40 -8.86
N LEU A 25 -15.13 4.61 -8.42
CA LEU A 25 -16.53 5.06 -8.30
C LEU A 25 -17.19 5.24 -9.67
N GLU A 26 -16.47 5.79 -10.66
CA GLU A 26 -16.97 5.92 -12.04
C GLU A 26 -17.23 4.56 -12.68
N ASP A 27 -16.30 3.61 -12.55
CA ASP A 27 -16.45 2.27 -13.10
C ASP A 27 -17.59 1.50 -12.41
N TYR A 28 -17.77 1.67 -11.09
CA TYR A 28 -18.86 1.05 -10.37
C TYR A 28 -20.22 1.65 -10.75
N ARG A 29 -20.29 2.95 -11.00
CA ARG A 29 -21.49 3.58 -11.55
C ARG A 29 -21.80 3.03 -12.93
N GLY A 30 -20.81 2.96 -13.82
CA GLY A 30 -20.96 2.34 -15.13
C GLY A 30 -21.49 0.91 -15.06
N LEU A 31 -20.97 0.09 -14.12
CA LEU A 31 -21.47 -1.27 -13.90
C LEU A 31 -22.93 -1.31 -13.46
N ASP A 32 -23.36 -0.40 -12.60
CA ASP A 32 -24.75 -0.27 -12.16
C ASP A 32 -25.69 0.11 -13.32
N GLU A 33 -25.19 0.92 -14.26
CA GLU A 33 -25.86 1.29 -15.50
C GLU A 33 -25.77 0.22 -16.60
N GLY A 34 -25.05 -0.88 -16.36
CA GLY A 34 -24.87 -2.00 -17.30
C GLY A 34 -23.68 -1.87 -18.24
N ASP A 35 -22.85 -0.84 -18.12
CA ASP A 35 -21.61 -0.69 -18.88
C ASP A 35 -20.47 -1.47 -18.22
N THR A 36 -20.13 -2.61 -18.78
CA THR A 36 -19.02 -3.46 -18.33
C THR A 36 -17.74 -3.28 -19.15
N ALA A 37 -17.79 -2.53 -20.23
CA ALA A 37 -16.70 -2.48 -21.21
C ALA A 37 -15.38 -1.91 -20.65
N PRO A 38 -15.36 -0.81 -19.88
CA PRO A 38 -14.12 -0.25 -19.33
C PRO A 38 -13.40 -1.25 -18.42
N LEU A 39 -14.14 -1.91 -17.53
CA LEU A 39 -13.58 -2.87 -16.58
C LEU A 39 -13.08 -4.13 -17.28
N ILE A 40 -13.81 -4.63 -18.27
CA ILE A 40 -13.37 -5.77 -19.08
C ILE A 40 -12.07 -5.43 -19.82
N ALA A 41 -11.99 -4.26 -20.44
CA ALA A 41 -10.80 -3.81 -21.16
C ALA A 41 -9.58 -3.71 -20.22
N LEU A 42 -9.77 -3.23 -18.99
CA LEU A 42 -8.71 -3.16 -17.99
C LEU A 42 -8.22 -4.55 -17.56
N LEU A 43 -9.15 -5.43 -17.23
CA LEU A 43 -8.84 -6.81 -16.83
C LEU A 43 -8.16 -7.60 -17.96
N GLN A 44 -8.54 -7.37 -19.20
CA GLN A 44 -7.90 -7.98 -20.35
C GLN A 44 -6.47 -7.51 -20.60
N ARG A 45 -6.17 -6.23 -20.28
CA ARG A 45 -4.78 -5.72 -20.35
C ARG A 45 -3.87 -6.32 -19.27
N ALA A 46 -4.45 -6.69 -18.12
CA ALA A 46 -3.72 -7.34 -17.03
C ALA A 46 -3.42 -8.83 -17.31
N ILE A 47 -4.12 -9.41 -18.28
CA ILE A 47 -3.96 -10.81 -18.69
C ILE A 47 -3.57 -10.79 -20.16
N ASP A 48 -2.27 -10.89 -20.47
CA ASP A 48 -1.82 -11.15 -21.83
C ASP A 48 -2.12 -12.63 -22.15
N PRO A 49 -3.05 -12.93 -23.08
CA PRO A 49 -3.39 -14.31 -23.41
C PRO A 49 -2.24 -15.07 -24.09
N SER A 50 -1.22 -14.36 -24.57
CA SER A 50 -0.01 -14.95 -25.15
C SER A 50 1.04 -15.29 -24.09
N ASP A 51 0.90 -14.77 -22.87
CA ASP A 51 1.84 -14.99 -21.78
C ASP A 51 1.32 -16.16 -20.91
N THR A 52 1.91 -17.32 -21.09
CA THR A 52 1.64 -18.50 -20.27
C THR A 52 2.35 -18.47 -18.93
N ALA A 53 3.20 -17.47 -18.69
CA ALA A 53 3.94 -17.25 -17.47
C ALA A 53 3.46 -15.98 -16.76
N ILE A 54 3.20 -16.08 -15.47
CA ILE A 54 2.96 -14.89 -14.65
C ILE A 54 4.29 -14.14 -14.49
N SER A 55 4.37 -12.94 -15.05
CA SER A 55 5.54 -12.08 -14.91
C SER A 55 5.37 -11.14 -13.72
N PHE A 56 6.30 -11.18 -12.78
CA PHE A 56 6.39 -10.22 -11.67
C PHE A 56 7.56 -9.27 -11.92
N ARG A 57 7.45 -8.05 -11.42
CA ARG A 57 8.63 -7.19 -11.29
C ARG A 57 9.51 -7.79 -10.19
N PRO A 58 10.73 -8.27 -10.49
CA PRO A 58 11.52 -9.04 -9.53
C PRO A 58 11.73 -8.30 -8.21
N MET A 59 12.05 -7.01 -8.26
CA MET A 59 12.30 -6.20 -7.07
C MET A 59 11.08 -6.16 -6.14
N THR A 60 9.88 -5.90 -6.66
CA THR A 60 8.65 -5.85 -5.85
C THR A 60 8.35 -7.21 -5.22
N ALA A 61 8.42 -8.28 -6.02
CA ALA A 61 8.18 -9.63 -5.53
C ALA A 61 9.19 -10.05 -4.44
N LEU A 62 10.48 -9.75 -4.66
CA LEU A 62 11.54 -10.07 -3.70
C LEU A 62 11.41 -9.26 -2.41
N MET A 63 11.04 -7.97 -2.47
CA MET A 63 10.81 -7.17 -1.27
C MET A 63 9.68 -7.76 -0.41
N ASP A 64 8.56 -8.13 -1.04
CA ASP A 64 7.40 -8.66 -0.33
C ASP A 64 7.69 -10.04 0.27
N VAL A 65 8.39 -10.92 -0.46
CA VAL A 65 8.75 -12.26 0.03
C VAL A 65 9.82 -12.18 1.11
N ALA A 66 10.85 -11.36 0.92
CA ALA A 66 11.96 -11.24 1.86
C ALA A 66 11.53 -10.68 3.21
N SER A 67 10.63 -9.68 3.21
CA SER A 67 10.09 -9.13 4.46
C SER A 67 9.11 -10.10 5.13
N GLY A 68 8.28 -10.78 4.37
CA GLY A 68 7.33 -11.77 4.87
C GLY A 68 6.40 -11.25 5.96
N SER A 69 5.76 -12.16 6.65
CA SER A 69 4.94 -11.87 7.86
C SER A 69 5.10 -12.99 8.87
N GLY A 70 5.14 -12.66 10.16
CA GLY A 70 5.16 -13.65 11.23
C GLY A 70 3.90 -14.53 11.23
N PRO A 71 3.95 -15.73 11.84
CA PRO A 71 2.87 -16.71 11.77
C PRO A 71 1.56 -16.21 12.37
N ASP A 72 1.61 -15.46 13.46
CA ASP A 72 0.42 -14.91 14.11
C ASP A 72 -0.26 -13.86 13.25
N ARG A 73 0.52 -12.98 12.62
CA ARG A 73 0.01 -11.97 11.69
C ARG A 73 -0.61 -12.61 10.44
N ARG A 74 0.01 -13.65 9.91
CA ARG A 74 -0.56 -14.44 8.79
C ARG A 74 -1.90 -15.08 9.15
N ALA A 75 -2.01 -15.66 10.34
CA ALA A 75 -3.25 -16.25 10.82
C ALA A 75 -4.37 -15.19 10.94
N MET A 76 -4.06 -14.03 11.52
CA MET A 76 -4.99 -12.91 11.65
C MET A 76 -5.44 -12.38 10.28
N ILE A 77 -4.52 -12.16 9.35
CA ILE A 77 -4.82 -11.69 7.98
C ILE A 77 -5.75 -12.68 7.27
N LYS A 78 -5.46 -13.98 7.37
CA LYS A 78 -6.31 -15.02 6.78
C LYS A 78 -7.73 -15.00 7.34
N GLN A 79 -7.88 -14.87 8.66
CA GLN A 79 -9.18 -14.77 9.30
C GLN A 79 -9.94 -13.51 8.87
N GLN A 80 -9.27 -12.36 8.85
CA GLN A 80 -9.88 -11.10 8.42
C GLN A 80 -10.31 -11.14 6.95
N ALA A 81 -9.55 -11.77 6.08
CA ALA A 81 -9.84 -11.88 4.66
C ALA A 81 -11.15 -12.64 4.36
N GLU A 82 -11.63 -13.50 5.27
CA GLU A 82 -12.89 -14.24 5.10
C GLU A 82 -14.11 -13.31 5.06
N THR A 83 -14.07 -12.20 5.81
CA THR A 83 -15.18 -11.25 5.94
C THR A 83 -14.88 -9.88 5.32
N ALA A 84 -13.63 -9.59 4.99
CA ALA A 84 -13.24 -8.31 4.39
C ALA A 84 -13.91 -8.11 3.02
N LEU A 85 -14.31 -6.85 2.73
CA LEU A 85 -14.94 -6.49 1.46
C LEU A 85 -14.06 -6.87 0.26
N LEU A 86 -12.75 -6.60 0.35
CA LEU A 86 -11.78 -6.90 -0.69
C LEU A 86 -11.20 -8.32 -0.60
N GLY A 87 -11.65 -9.13 0.37
CA GLY A 87 -11.14 -10.48 0.59
C GLY A 87 -9.61 -10.50 0.80
N PRO A 88 -8.89 -11.48 0.24
CA PRO A 88 -7.43 -11.60 0.41
C PRO A 88 -6.62 -10.70 -0.54
N HIS A 89 -7.26 -9.88 -1.39
CA HIS A 89 -6.58 -9.24 -2.53
C HIS A 89 -5.67 -8.08 -2.15
N MET A 90 -5.82 -7.49 -0.95
CA MET A 90 -4.86 -6.51 -0.42
C MET A 90 -3.52 -7.14 -0.01
N ASN A 91 -3.49 -8.44 0.24
CA ASN A 91 -2.32 -9.18 0.72
C ASN A 91 -1.79 -10.15 -0.34
N PHE A 92 -1.85 -9.77 -1.61
CA PHE A 92 -1.46 -10.63 -2.73
C PHE A 92 -0.02 -11.14 -2.60
N SER A 93 0.90 -10.28 -2.16
CA SER A 93 2.32 -10.61 -1.98
C SER A 93 2.56 -11.79 -1.03
N MET A 94 1.70 -11.99 -0.03
CA MET A 94 1.81 -13.14 0.88
C MET A 94 1.71 -14.50 0.15
N HIS A 95 1.07 -14.53 -1.01
CA HIS A 95 0.99 -15.77 -1.80
C HIS A 95 2.32 -16.12 -2.48
N LEU A 96 3.21 -15.14 -2.65
CA LEU A 96 4.52 -15.34 -3.28
C LEU A 96 5.49 -16.08 -2.35
N GLU A 97 5.29 -16.02 -1.03
CA GLU A 97 6.10 -16.75 -0.03
C GLU A 97 6.09 -18.27 -0.28
N THR A 98 5.02 -18.79 -0.91
CA THR A 98 4.91 -20.23 -1.23
C THR A 98 5.70 -20.63 -2.47
N VAL A 99 6.17 -19.68 -3.26
CA VAL A 99 6.90 -19.94 -4.52
C VAL A 99 8.35 -20.35 -4.22
N ASP A 100 9.02 -19.58 -3.37
CA ASP A 100 10.38 -19.87 -2.93
C ASP A 100 10.61 -19.41 -1.48
N PRO A 101 10.40 -20.28 -0.49
CA PRO A 101 10.61 -19.95 0.91
C PRO A 101 12.06 -19.56 1.28
N SER A 102 13.04 -19.88 0.42
CA SER A 102 14.45 -19.54 0.69
C SER A 102 14.72 -18.03 0.57
N LEU A 103 13.80 -17.29 -0.02
CA LEU A 103 13.89 -15.83 -0.15
C LEU A 103 13.39 -15.08 1.09
N ASP A 104 12.72 -15.76 2.03
CA ASP A 104 12.29 -15.18 3.30
C ASP A 104 13.52 -14.95 4.21
N LEU A 105 13.73 -13.70 4.62
CA LEU A 105 14.86 -13.33 5.50
C LEU A 105 14.65 -13.68 6.97
N GLY A 106 13.49 -14.21 7.33
CA GLY A 106 13.20 -14.76 8.67
C GLY A 106 12.79 -13.73 9.71
N GLU A 107 12.58 -14.21 10.93
CA GLU A 107 12.05 -13.41 12.04
C GLU A 107 13.02 -12.30 12.47
N GLU A 108 14.33 -12.54 12.46
CA GLU A 108 15.34 -11.53 12.82
C GLU A 108 15.24 -10.28 11.91
N PHE A 109 14.95 -10.48 10.62
CA PHE A 109 14.75 -9.37 9.69
C PHE A 109 13.45 -8.60 9.98
N ARG A 110 12.45 -9.24 10.57
CA ARG A 110 11.14 -8.66 10.91
C ARG A 110 11.13 -7.94 12.25
N GLU A 111 12.19 -8.05 13.05
CA GLU A 111 12.28 -7.31 14.30
C GLU A 111 12.29 -5.80 14.04
N ALA A 112 11.61 -5.05 14.91
CA ALA A 112 11.60 -3.60 14.80
C ALA A 112 13.02 -3.04 14.92
N PRO A 113 13.48 -2.19 14.00
CA PRO A 113 14.83 -1.65 14.05
C PRO A 113 15.03 -0.77 15.30
N VAL A 114 16.12 -0.97 16.00
CA VAL A 114 16.53 -0.12 17.14
C VAL A 114 17.66 0.79 16.68
N SER A 115 17.43 2.10 16.66
CA SER A 115 18.41 3.08 16.17
C SER A 115 18.16 4.48 16.75
N ASP A 116 19.23 5.27 16.89
CA ASP A 116 19.18 6.69 17.21
C ASP A 116 19.45 7.59 16.00
N VAL A 117 19.55 7.03 14.82
CA VAL A 117 19.71 7.78 13.58
C VAL A 117 18.48 8.68 13.36
N PRO A 118 18.68 9.99 13.08
CA PRO A 118 17.57 10.88 12.77
C PRO A 118 16.71 10.31 11.64
N THR A 119 15.44 10.09 11.93
CA THR A 119 14.50 9.46 11.00
C THR A 119 13.24 10.29 10.85
N LEU A 120 12.83 10.58 9.62
CA LEU A 120 11.56 11.23 9.31
C LEU A 120 10.56 10.17 8.83
N VAL A 121 9.43 10.07 9.52
CA VAL A 121 8.30 9.22 9.14
C VAL A 121 7.18 10.12 8.61
N LEU A 122 6.78 9.90 7.37
CA LEU A 122 5.64 10.56 6.75
C LEU A 122 4.49 9.54 6.66
N SER A 123 3.30 9.91 7.11
CA SER A 123 2.12 9.05 7.07
C SER A 123 0.95 9.76 6.44
N GLY A 124 0.35 9.15 5.41
CA GLY A 124 -0.87 9.65 4.77
C GLY A 124 -2.13 9.13 5.44
N THR A 125 -3.13 9.98 5.67
CA THR A 125 -4.38 9.56 6.34
C THR A 125 -5.29 8.69 5.47
N LEU A 126 -5.07 8.66 4.16
CA LEU A 126 -5.79 7.85 3.19
C LEU A 126 -4.88 6.76 2.57
N ASP A 127 -3.81 6.38 3.26
CA ASP A 127 -2.93 5.31 2.80
C ASP A 127 -3.61 3.94 2.98
N GLY A 128 -4.16 3.41 1.90
CA GLY A 128 -4.77 2.08 1.87
C GLY A 128 -3.78 0.92 1.78
N ARG A 129 -2.47 1.21 1.73
CA ARG A 129 -1.41 0.19 1.67
C ARG A 129 -0.67 0.02 2.99
N THR A 130 -0.31 1.13 3.63
CA THR A 130 0.37 1.15 4.92
C THR A 130 -0.36 2.14 5.82
N TYR A 131 -1.29 1.67 6.63
CA TYR A 131 -2.02 2.54 7.53
C TYR A 131 -1.15 3.00 8.70
N PHE A 132 -1.60 4.07 9.35
CA PHE A 132 -0.81 4.83 10.32
C PHE A 132 -0.24 3.98 11.45
N GLU A 133 -1.04 3.10 12.05
CA GLU A 133 -0.64 2.25 13.16
C GLU A 133 0.46 1.27 12.77
N SER A 134 0.41 0.72 11.55
CA SER A 134 1.48 -0.15 11.04
C SER A 134 2.79 0.59 10.84
N GLY A 135 2.73 1.84 10.38
CA GLY A 135 3.91 2.70 10.28
C GLY A 135 4.52 3.02 11.63
N GLN A 136 3.69 3.26 12.65
CA GLN A 136 4.13 3.47 14.04
C GLN A 136 4.81 2.22 14.60
N GLU A 137 4.14 1.06 14.51
CA GLU A 137 4.68 -0.24 14.95
C GLU A 137 6.05 -0.54 14.35
N ALA A 138 6.19 -0.35 13.04
CA ALA A 138 7.44 -0.62 12.31
C ALA A 138 8.60 0.32 12.70
N THR A 139 8.31 1.45 13.33
CA THR A 139 9.29 2.50 13.65
C THR A 139 9.43 2.78 15.15
N ASP A 140 8.80 1.99 16.02
CA ASP A 140 8.79 2.20 17.48
C ASP A 140 10.18 2.16 18.12
N GLY A 141 11.10 1.38 17.57
CA GLY A 141 12.49 1.31 18.06
C GLY A 141 13.40 2.47 17.63
N LEU A 142 12.89 3.43 16.86
CA LEU A 142 13.69 4.58 16.38
C LEU A 142 13.58 5.75 17.36
N SER A 143 14.58 5.88 18.26
CA SER A 143 14.54 6.85 19.36
C SER A 143 14.65 8.32 18.91
N ASN A 144 15.16 8.58 17.71
CA ASN A 144 15.28 9.92 17.13
C ASN A 144 14.34 10.08 15.91
N ARG A 145 13.11 9.59 16.06
CA ARG A 145 12.06 9.66 15.05
C ARG A 145 11.31 10.98 15.15
N GLN A 146 11.05 11.58 14.00
CA GLN A 146 10.11 12.69 13.83
C GLN A 146 8.97 12.23 12.92
N THR A 147 7.73 12.45 13.34
CA THR A 147 6.54 12.01 12.61
C THR A 147 5.77 13.20 12.06
N VAL A 148 5.41 13.14 10.80
CA VAL A 148 4.58 14.14 10.11
C VAL A 148 3.38 13.44 9.47
N ILE A 149 2.20 13.98 9.72
CA ILE A 149 0.94 13.47 9.15
C ILE A 149 0.62 14.31 7.90
N VAL A 150 0.26 13.62 6.81
CA VAL A 150 -0.21 14.28 5.59
C VAL A 150 -1.69 13.90 5.39
N GLU A 151 -2.57 14.83 5.75
CA GLU A 151 -4.01 14.65 5.60
C GLU A 151 -4.42 14.61 4.13
N ASN A 152 -5.40 13.78 3.83
CA ASN A 152 -5.96 13.52 2.48
C ASN A 152 -4.95 12.89 1.50
N ALA A 153 -3.83 12.38 1.99
CA ALA A 153 -2.80 11.76 1.17
C ALA A 153 -2.80 10.24 1.29
N GLY A 154 -2.49 9.57 0.19
CA GLY A 154 -2.29 8.12 0.12
C GLY A 154 -0.85 7.71 0.35
N HIS A 155 -0.44 6.59 -0.24
CA HIS A 155 0.87 5.97 -0.03
C HIS A 155 2.05 6.77 -0.58
N ASN A 156 1.88 7.46 -1.70
CA ASN A 156 2.98 8.13 -2.40
C ASN A 156 3.14 9.58 -1.90
N LEU A 157 3.89 9.77 -0.82
CA LEU A 157 4.07 11.06 -0.17
C LEU A 157 5.28 11.87 -0.68
N PHE A 158 6.31 11.19 -1.19
CA PHE A 158 7.52 11.86 -1.65
C PHE A 158 7.19 12.86 -2.78
N MET A 159 7.54 14.13 -2.57
CA MET A 159 7.27 15.24 -3.49
C MET A 159 5.78 15.46 -3.85
N LEU A 160 4.86 14.99 -3.01
CA LEU A 160 3.42 15.13 -3.25
C LEU A 160 2.97 16.60 -3.34
N SER A 161 3.56 17.45 -2.51
CA SER A 161 3.29 18.91 -2.52
C SER A 161 4.54 19.69 -2.22
N PRO A 162 4.57 21.03 -2.51
CA PRO A 162 5.67 21.90 -2.09
C PRO A 162 5.91 21.88 -0.58
N GLU A 163 4.84 21.78 0.23
CA GLU A 163 4.93 21.75 1.68
C GLU A 163 5.54 20.45 2.20
N VAL A 164 5.14 19.30 1.64
CA VAL A 164 5.78 18.00 1.95
C VAL A 164 7.27 18.06 1.59
N THR A 165 7.58 18.54 0.39
CA THR A 165 8.97 18.68 -0.08
C THR A 165 9.78 19.61 0.84
N GLY A 166 9.20 20.75 1.23
CA GLY A 166 9.84 21.69 2.16
C GLY A 166 10.07 21.08 3.55
N THR A 167 9.14 20.29 4.04
CA THR A 167 9.27 19.58 5.33
C THR A 167 10.40 18.55 5.30
N ILE A 168 10.51 17.77 4.21
CA ILE A 168 11.65 16.85 4.01
C ILE A 168 12.98 17.63 3.99
N GLN A 169 13.03 18.76 3.27
CA GLN A 169 14.24 19.59 3.20
C GLN A 169 14.60 20.21 4.55
N ASP A 170 13.60 20.62 5.34
CA ASP A 170 13.81 21.16 6.68
C ASP A 170 14.41 20.08 7.59
N PHE A 171 13.86 18.87 7.59
CA PHE A 171 14.42 17.72 8.30
C PHE A 171 15.87 17.43 7.88
N MET A 172 16.15 17.37 6.57
CA MET A 172 17.51 17.16 6.05
C MET A 172 18.52 18.24 6.45
N ARG A 173 18.04 19.44 6.80
CA ARG A 173 18.84 20.54 7.35
C ARG A 173 18.94 20.53 8.88
N GLY A 174 18.45 19.47 9.53
CA GLY A 174 18.47 19.31 10.98
C GLY A 174 17.42 20.13 11.73
N LYS A 175 16.40 20.65 11.06
CA LYS A 175 15.30 21.35 11.73
C LYS A 175 14.30 20.34 12.32
N VAL A 176 13.66 20.74 13.41
CA VAL A 176 12.57 19.96 14.01
C VAL A 176 11.31 20.13 13.16
N VAL A 177 10.74 19.03 12.75
CA VAL A 177 9.49 18.94 11.98
C VAL A 177 8.45 18.05 12.65
N ASP A 178 8.80 17.46 13.78
CA ASP A 178 7.95 16.53 14.51
C ASP A 178 6.59 17.13 14.87
N GLY A 179 5.55 16.30 14.79
CA GLY A 179 4.17 16.68 15.09
C GLY A 179 3.53 17.61 14.06
N ARG A 180 4.16 17.90 12.94
CA ARG A 180 3.51 18.68 11.87
C ARG A 180 2.38 17.91 11.22
N THR A 181 1.33 18.63 10.85
CA THR A 181 0.26 18.15 9.99
C THR A 181 0.24 18.99 8.73
N ILE A 182 0.24 18.34 7.59
CA ILE A 182 0.15 18.97 6.26
C ILE A 182 -1.16 18.49 5.64
N THR A 183 -1.98 19.42 5.16
CA THR A 183 -3.25 19.06 4.49
C THR A 183 -3.11 19.27 2.98
N VAL A 184 -3.32 18.22 2.19
CA VAL A 184 -3.40 18.32 0.73
C VAL A 184 -4.86 18.31 0.27
N GLY A 185 -5.13 18.83 -0.92
CA GLY A 185 -6.47 18.82 -1.49
C GLY A 185 -6.94 17.39 -1.75
N LEU A 186 -8.23 17.13 -1.50
CA LEU A 186 -8.85 15.90 -1.97
C LEU A 186 -8.97 15.92 -3.50
N PRO A 187 -8.96 14.74 -4.16
CA PRO A 187 -9.31 14.66 -5.57
C PRO A 187 -10.70 15.27 -5.83
N GLU A 188 -10.84 16.01 -6.91
CA GLU A 188 -12.14 16.49 -7.35
C GLU A 188 -12.91 15.34 -8.04
N PHE A 189 -14.20 15.23 -7.72
CA PHE A 189 -15.12 14.24 -8.27
C PHE A 189 -15.98 14.85 -9.38
#